data_1145df4a9e37576498cdf8751849dcb4
#
_entry.id   1145df4a9e37576498cdf8751849dcb4
#
_cell.length_a   1.000
_cell.length_b   1.000
_cell.length_c   1.000
_cell.angle_alpha   90.00
_cell.angle_beta   90.00
_cell.angle_gamma   90.00
#
_symmetry.space_group_name_H-M   'P 1'
#
loop_
_entity.id
_entity.type
_entity.pdbx_description
1 polymer ?
#
loop_
_entity_poly.entity_id
_entity_poly.type
_entity_poly.pdbx_seq_one_letter_code
_entity_poly.pdbx_strand_id
1 'polypeptide(L)'
;SQCDIITLHVPGGPSTHHMVNAELIGKMKDGAVLINCSRYGVVDEEALAAAKAAGKNIGYLTDVHPKDAPGEKPSAPIADLILPHLGANTREANTKAAKRAAEQMIAYFSDGDTSCVVNGESPSGLNPAHLQLAFLLASLARKAGGNKPIRRVECTFYGNLRIFRKWFTAPILEGLLPHAEKGLMPAAAEESLREHGIVF
;
A
#
# COMPACT_ATOMS: atom_id res chain seq x y z
N SER A 1 -28.30 9.70 -4.97
CA SER A 1 -27.56 9.64 -3.71
C SER A 1 -28.42 10.19 -2.57
N GLN A 2 -28.30 9.59 -1.38
CA GLN A 2 -28.99 10.10 -0.19
C GLN A 2 -28.02 10.83 0.76
N CYS A 3 -26.76 10.96 0.36
CA CYS A 3 -25.72 11.60 1.18
C CYS A 3 -25.81 13.13 1.08
N ASP A 4 -25.59 13.80 2.19
CA ASP A 4 -25.50 15.24 2.28
C ASP A 4 -24.05 15.72 2.07
N ILE A 5 -23.07 14.87 2.41
CA ILE A 5 -21.63 15.13 2.21
C ILE A 5 -21.01 13.93 1.51
N ILE A 6 -20.26 14.18 0.45
CA ILE A 6 -19.53 13.20 -0.34
C ILE A 6 -18.06 13.59 -0.38
N THR A 7 -17.18 12.75 0.14
CA THR A 7 -15.74 13.00 0.11
C THR A 7 -15.02 11.92 -0.67
N LEU A 8 -14.07 12.33 -1.51
CA LEU A 8 -13.37 11.47 -2.45
C LEU A 8 -11.96 11.15 -1.94
N HIS A 9 -11.62 9.84 -1.89
CA HIS A 9 -10.34 9.31 -1.41
C HIS A 9 -9.81 8.18 -2.29
N VAL A 10 -9.94 8.33 -3.61
CA VAL A 10 -9.53 7.33 -4.60
C VAL A 10 -8.21 7.73 -5.27
N PRO A 11 -7.37 6.78 -5.71
CA PRO A 11 -6.20 7.10 -6.49
C PRO A 11 -6.59 7.71 -7.85
N GLY A 12 -5.75 8.55 -8.43
CA GLY A 12 -5.91 9.00 -9.80
C GLY A 12 -5.50 7.91 -10.79
N GLY A 13 -6.19 7.85 -11.91
CA GLY A 13 -5.88 6.89 -12.98
C GLY A 13 -7.02 6.69 -13.96
N PRO A 14 -6.83 5.87 -15.00
CA PRO A 14 -7.85 5.66 -16.02
C PRO A 14 -9.18 5.15 -15.46
N SER A 15 -9.16 4.33 -14.42
CA SER A 15 -10.37 3.76 -13.80
C SER A 15 -11.16 4.73 -12.94
N THR A 16 -10.56 5.85 -12.54
CA THR A 16 -11.18 6.87 -11.67
C THR A 16 -11.32 8.22 -12.36
N HIS A 17 -10.82 8.34 -13.60
CA HIS A 17 -10.97 9.57 -14.39
C HIS A 17 -12.45 9.86 -14.65
N HIS A 18 -12.88 11.07 -14.28
CA HIS A 18 -14.27 11.50 -14.35
C HIS A 18 -15.27 10.52 -13.71
N MET A 19 -14.82 9.85 -12.63
CA MET A 19 -15.70 8.96 -11.86
C MET A 19 -16.93 9.70 -11.35
N VAL A 20 -16.76 10.97 -10.93
CA VAL A 20 -17.86 11.87 -10.61
C VAL A 20 -18.22 12.65 -11.86
N ASN A 21 -19.03 12.02 -12.70
CA ASN A 21 -19.50 12.54 -13.99
C ASN A 21 -20.87 13.22 -13.86
N ALA A 22 -21.40 13.72 -15.00
CA ALA A 22 -22.71 14.37 -15.07
C ALA A 22 -23.86 13.52 -14.49
N GLU A 23 -23.82 12.18 -14.70
CA GLU A 23 -24.85 11.29 -14.20
C GLU A 23 -24.85 11.24 -12.66
N LEU A 24 -23.66 11.07 -12.04
CA LEU A 24 -23.54 11.05 -10.59
C LEU A 24 -23.85 12.40 -9.97
N ILE A 25 -23.40 13.50 -10.61
CA ILE A 25 -23.74 14.86 -10.20
C ILE A 25 -25.24 15.07 -10.22
N GLY A 26 -25.91 14.63 -11.28
CA GLY A 26 -27.38 14.71 -11.39
C GLY A 26 -28.12 13.97 -10.27
N LYS A 27 -27.56 12.88 -9.77
CA LYS A 27 -28.13 12.04 -8.68
C LYS A 27 -27.84 12.60 -7.28
N MET A 28 -27.01 13.62 -7.12
CA MET A 28 -26.76 14.24 -5.83
C MET A 28 -27.98 15.05 -5.37
N LYS A 29 -28.18 15.16 -4.07
CA LYS A 29 -29.21 16.02 -3.49
C LYS A 29 -28.90 17.50 -3.74
N ASP A 30 -29.91 18.33 -3.83
CA ASP A 30 -29.73 19.76 -3.67
C ASP A 30 -29.23 20.07 -2.26
N GLY A 31 -28.26 20.96 -2.16
CA GLY A 31 -27.57 21.26 -0.91
C GLY A 31 -26.48 20.27 -0.52
N ALA A 32 -26.23 19.22 -1.32
CA ALA A 32 -25.12 18.31 -1.06
C ALA A 32 -23.76 19.00 -1.23
N VAL A 33 -22.77 18.56 -0.45
CA VAL A 33 -21.38 19.03 -0.50
C VAL A 33 -20.49 17.94 -1.06
N LEU A 34 -19.79 18.24 -2.14
CA LEU A 34 -18.75 17.39 -2.75
C LEU A 34 -17.38 17.89 -2.34
N ILE A 35 -16.56 17.02 -1.77
CA ILE A 35 -15.20 17.32 -1.32
C ILE A 35 -14.21 16.46 -2.11
N ASN A 36 -13.33 17.11 -2.87
CA ASN A 36 -12.27 16.43 -3.62
C ASN A 36 -10.89 16.73 -3.04
N CYS A 37 -10.41 15.84 -2.18
CA CYS A 37 -9.03 15.81 -1.68
C CYS A 37 -8.27 14.61 -2.25
N SER A 38 -8.66 14.09 -3.41
CA SER A 38 -8.04 12.94 -4.04
C SER A 38 -7.13 13.33 -5.22
N ARG A 39 -7.69 13.45 -6.41
CA ARG A 39 -6.98 13.92 -7.62
C ARG A 39 -7.92 14.76 -8.48
N TYR A 40 -7.39 15.76 -9.15
CA TYR A 40 -8.15 16.70 -9.98
C TYR A 40 -9.08 16.00 -10.99
N GLY A 41 -8.54 15.09 -11.78
CA GLY A 41 -9.31 14.40 -12.83
C GLY A 41 -10.37 13.39 -12.35
N VAL A 42 -10.61 13.27 -11.03
CA VAL A 42 -11.66 12.36 -10.51
C VAL A 42 -13.05 12.99 -10.66
N VAL A 43 -13.12 14.31 -10.58
CA VAL A 43 -14.36 15.08 -10.81
C VAL A 43 -14.34 15.65 -12.22
N ASP A 44 -15.42 15.47 -12.96
CA ASP A 44 -15.70 16.20 -14.19
C ASP A 44 -16.18 17.62 -13.81
N GLU A 45 -15.22 18.54 -13.71
CA GLU A 45 -15.52 19.92 -13.31
C GLU A 45 -16.34 20.68 -14.35
N GLU A 46 -16.24 20.32 -15.64
CA GLU A 46 -17.08 20.90 -16.69
C GLU A 46 -18.55 20.49 -16.50
N ALA A 47 -18.78 19.21 -16.23
CA ALA A 47 -20.11 18.72 -15.91
C ALA A 47 -20.68 19.33 -14.62
N LEU A 48 -19.83 19.54 -13.61
CA LEU A 48 -20.21 20.20 -12.36
C LEU A 48 -20.57 21.68 -12.61
N ALA A 49 -19.77 22.39 -13.39
CA ALA A 49 -20.05 23.77 -13.78
C ALA A 49 -21.41 23.90 -14.51
N ALA A 50 -21.65 22.99 -15.48
CA ALA A 50 -22.91 22.95 -16.23
C ALA A 50 -24.12 22.69 -15.31
N ALA A 51 -23.98 21.76 -14.35
CA ALA A 51 -25.04 21.47 -13.39
C ALA A 51 -25.34 22.68 -12.46
N LYS A 52 -24.30 23.35 -11.94
CA LYS A 52 -24.48 24.58 -11.13
C LYS A 52 -25.11 25.70 -11.95
N ALA A 53 -24.71 25.87 -13.20
CA ALA A 53 -25.32 26.86 -14.11
C ALA A 53 -26.79 26.56 -14.42
N ALA A 54 -27.16 25.27 -14.46
CA ALA A 54 -28.55 24.83 -14.59
C ALA A 54 -29.38 24.95 -13.29
N GLY A 55 -28.81 25.50 -12.24
CA GLY A 55 -29.50 25.77 -10.97
C GLY A 55 -29.38 24.68 -9.92
N LYS A 56 -28.55 23.66 -10.17
CA LYS A 56 -28.30 22.61 -9.17
C LYS A 56 -27.44 23.16 -8.02
N ASN A 57 -27.98 23.10 -6.81
CA ASN A 57 -27.28 23.55 -5.62
C ASN A 57 -26.35 22.44 -5.09
N ILE A 58 -25.05 22.54 -5.41
CA ILE A 58 -24.00 21.63 -4.89
C ILE A 58 -22.85 22.49 -4.39
N GLY A 59 -22.48 22.32 -3.12
CA GLY A 59 -21.23 22.87 -2.58
C GLY A 59 -20.04 22.05 -3.13
N TYR A 60 -18.99 22.75 -3.60
CA TYR A 60 -17.78 22.09 -4.08
C TYR A 60 -16.54 22.61 -3.36
N LEU A 61 -15.84 21.72 -2.68
CA LEU A 61 -14.60 22.00 -1.97
C LEU A 61 -13.48 21.17 -2.59
N THR A 62 -12.34 21.78 -2.91
CA THR A 62 -11.23 21.07 -3.52
C THR A 62 -9.88 21.57 -3.01
N ASP A 63 -8.93 20.66 -2.84
CA ASP A 63 -7.52 20.98 -2.62
C ASP A 63 -6.61 20.47 -3.76
N VAL A 64 -7.20 19.90 -4.81
CA VAL A 64 -6.46 19.31 -5.93
C VAL A 64 -6.68 20.09 -7.23
N HIS A 65 -5.63 20.30 -8.00
CA HIS A 65 -5.60 21.13 -9.19
C HIS A 65 -4.89 20.42 -10.35
N PRO A 66 -5.15 20.81 -11.63
CA PRO A 66 -4.45 20.20 -12.77
C PRO A 66 -2.94 20.47 -12.74
N LYS A 67 -2.52 21.61 -12.17
CA LYS A 67 -1.13 21.97 -11.92
C LYS A 67 -1.03 22.71 -10.59
N ASP A 68 -0.04 22.37 -9.79
CA ASP A 68 0.26 23.06 -8.53
C ASP A 68 1.10 24.33 -8.72
N ALA A 69 1.01 24.94 -9.90
CA ALA A 69 1.69 26.19 -10.23
C ALA A 69 0.95 27.40 -9.61
N PRO A 70 1.65 28.50 -9.31
CA PRO A 70 1.00 29.75 -8.90
C PRO A 70 0.04 30.27 -9.98
N GLY A 71 -1.00 30.96 -9.56
CA GLY A 71 -2.00 31.59 -10.44
C GLY A 71 -3.43 31.14 -10.16
N GLU A 72 -4.34 31.66 -10.96
CA GLU A 72 -5.76 31.32 -10.87
C GLU A 72 -6.00 29.86 -11.20
N LYS A 73 -6.85 29.21 -10.43
CA LYS A 73 -7.18 27.79 -10.60
C LYS A 73 -8.43 27.64 -11.46
N PRO A 74 -8.47 26.64 -12.37
CA PRO A 74 -9.66 26.37 -13.19
C PRO A 74 -10.92 26.14 -12.36
N SER A 75 -10.77 25.56 -11.17
CA SER A 75 -11.87 25.30 -10.24
C SER A 75 -12.43 26.58 -9.58
N ALA A 76 -11.73 27.73 -9.65
CA ALA A 76 -12.12 28.93 -8.93
C ALA A 76 -13.54 29.44 -9.22
N PRO A 77 -14.06 29.38 -10.46
CA PRO A 77 -15.42 29.81 -10.74
C PRO A 77 -16.52 28.91 -10.17
N ILE A 78 -16.22 27.68 -9.83
CA ILE A 78 -17.21 26.64 -9.44
C ILE A 78 -17.04 26.14 -8.01
N ALA A 79 -15.88 26.32 -7.40
CA ALA A 79 -15.60 25.86 -6.05
C ALA A 79 -15.97 26.91 -5.01
N ASP A 80 -16.61 26.47 -3.94
CA ASP A 80 -16.97 27.32 -2.79
C ASP A 80 -15.78 27.47 -1.82
N LEU A 81 -14.83 26.52 -1.85
CA LEU A 81 -13.56 26.57 -1.12
C LEU A 81 -12.46 25.87 -1.91
N ILE A 82 -11.31 26.55 -2.00
CA ILE A 82 -10.10 26.03 -2.62
C ILE A 82 -8.96 26.09 -1.60
N LEU A 83 -8.23 24.97 -1.47
CA LEU A 83 -7.03 24.87 -0.66
C LEU A 83 -5.81 24.63 -1.56
N PRO A 84 -4.58 24.94 -1.13
CA PRO A 84 -3.38 24.90 -1.97
C PRO A 84 -2.72 23.50 -2.02
N HIS A 85 -3.49 22.44 -2.16
CA HIS A 85 -3.03 21.05 -2.26
C HIS A 85 -2.08 20.68 -1.10
N LEU A 86 -2.50 20.93 0.12
CA LEU A 86 -1.70 20.61 1.29
C LEU A 86 -1.54 19.10 1.49
N GLY A 87 -2.62 18.34 1.26
CA GLY A 87 -2.61 16.88 1.37
C GLY A 87 -1.96 16.42 2.67
N ALA A 88 -0.95 15.56 2.54
CA ALA A 88 -0.14 15.07 3.65
C ALA A 88 1.05 15.98 3.99
N ASN A 89 1.14 17.18 3.43
CA ASN A 89 2.25 18.11 3.69
C ASN A 89 2.08 18.86 5.00
N THR A 90 1.90 18.12 6.08
CA THR A 90 1.86 18.63 7.45
C THR A 90 3.00 18.01 8.27
N ARG A 91 3.41 18.70 9.33
CA ARG A 91 4.45 18.18 10.22
C ARG A 91 4.07 16.83 10.82
N GLU A 92 2.80 16.68 11.22
CA GLU A 92 2.26 15.45 11.82
C GLU A 92 2.27 14.30 10.82
N ALA A 93 1.81 14.51 9.58
CA ALA A 93 1.78 13.50 8.55
C ALA A 93 3.21 13.06 8.17
N ASN A 94 4.13 14.00 7.97
CA ASN A 94 5.53 13.71 7.66
C ASN A 94 6.20 12.93 8.80
N THR A 95 5.97 13.33 10.06
CA THR A 95 6.51 12.62 11.23
C THR A 95 5.96 11.19 11.31
N LYS A 96 4.66 11.01 11.12
CA LYS A 96 4.02 9.67 11.12
C LYS A 96 4.53 8.81 9.98
N ALA A 97 4.67 9.35 8.77
CA ALA A 97 5.17 8.62 7.60
C ALA A 97 6.62 8.16 7.83
N ALA A 98 7.50 9.06 8.29
CA ALA A 98 8.89 8.72 8.57
C ALA A 98 9.00 7.65 9.68
N LYS A 99 8.24 7.81 10.77
CA LYS A 99 8.20 6.82 11.85
C LYS A 99 7.72 5.46 11.35
N ARG A 100 6.63 5.43 10.59
CA ARG A 100 6.07 4.19 10.04
C ARG A 100 7.04 3.49 9.09
N ALA A 101 7.70 4.24 8.21
CA ALA A 101 8.72 3.68 7.32
C ALA A 101 9.88 3.05 8.11
N ALA A 102 10.36 3.73 9.16
CA ALA A 102 11.40 3.18 10.02
C ALA A 102 10.95 1.91 10.76
N GLU A 103 9.72 1.90 11.29
CA GLU A 103 9.13 0.72 11.95
C GLU A 103 9.03 -0.47 10.99
N GLN A 104 8.61 -0.24 9.73
CA GLN A 104 8.52 -1.28 8.71
C GLN A 104 9.89 -1.82 8.34
N MET A 105 10.89 -0.96 8.20
CA MET A 105 12.28 -1.39 7.95
C MET A 105 12.84 -2.21 9.13
N ILE A 106 12.59 -1.78 10.36
CA ILE A 106 13.01 -2.53 11.54
C ILE A 106 12.32 -3.90 11.56
N ALA A 107 11.00 -3.96 11.37
CA ALA A 107 10.25 -5.21 11.33
C ALA A 107 10.75 -6.15 10.22
N TYR A 108 11.07 -5.61 9.04
CA TYR A 108 11.66 -6.39 7.95
C TYR A 108 13.01 -7.00 8.35
N PHE A 109 13.92 -6.21 8.91
CA PHE A 109 15.27 -6.67 9.22
C PHE A 109 15.37 -7.48 10.53
N SER A 110 14.52 -7.21 11.52
CA SER A 110 14.56 -7.91 12.81
C SER A 110 13.65 -9.13 12.86
N ASP A 111 12.47 -9.03 12.26
CA ASP A 111 11.40 -10.01 12.41
C ASP A 111 11.07 -10.75 11.10
N GLY A 112 11.68 -10.36 9.98
CA GLY A 112 11.38 -10.91 8.65
C GLY A 112 9.98 -10.55 8.14
N ASP A 113 9.39 -9.45 8.63
CA ASP A 113 8.06 -9.00 8.21
C ASP A 113 8.10 -8.45 6.77
N THR A 114 7.54 -9.19 5.84
CA THR A 114 7.44 -8.81 4.41
C THR A 114 6.11 -8.17 4.05
N SER A 115 5.22 -7.90 5.00
CA SER A 115 3.86 -7.40 4.76
C SER A 115 3.80 -6.05 4.00
N CYS A 116 4.86 -5.27 4.07
CA CYS A 116 4.99 -3.96 3.42
C CYS A 116 5.91 -3.97 2.19
N VAL A 117 6.42 -5.11 1.77
CA VAL A 117 7.28 -5.23 0.58
C VAL A 117 6.42 -5.18 -0.68
N VAL A 118 6.58 -4.12 -1.49
CA VAL A 118 5.76 -3.88 -2.69
C VAL A 118 6.35 -4.46 -3.98
N ASN A 119 7.65 -4.74 -3.99
CA ASN A 119 8.39 -5.29 -5.13
C ASN A 119 8.87 -6.72 -4.90
N GLY A 120 8.43 -7.35 -3.81
CA GLY A 120 8.64 -8.78 -3.59
C GLY A 120 7.72 -9.59 -4.50
N GLU A 121 8.27 -10.60 -5.17
CA GLU A 121 7.42 -11.60 -5.80
C GLU A 121 6.73 -12.42 -4.71
N SER A 122 5.42 -12.31 -4.63
CA SER A 122 4.60 -13.14 -3.75
C SER A 122 3.69 -14.00 -4.62
N PRO A 123 3.66 -15.30 -4.45
CA PRO A 123 2.78 -16.15 -5.23
C PRO A 123 1.32 -15.84 -4.87
N SER A 124 0.49 -15.72 -5.90
CA SER A 124 -0.94 -15.54 -5.70
C SER A 124 -1.52 -16.66 -4.81
N GLY A 125 -2.23 -16.28 -3.75
CA GLY A 125 -2.86 -17.23 -2.83
C GLY A 125 -2.02 -17.67 -1.63
N LEU A 126 -0.77 -17.24 -1.50
CA LEU A 126 0.02 -17.45 -0.28
C LEU A 126 -0.21 -16.29 0.69
N ASN A 127 -0.67 -16.61 1.90
CA ASN A 127 -0.78 -15.62 2.95
C ASN A 127 0.63 -15.27 3.50
N PRO A 128 1.04 -13.99 3.47
CA PRO A 128 2.35 -13.56 3.98
C PRO A 128 2.63 -13.97 5.43
N ALA A 129 1.59 -14.11 6.26
CA ALA A 129 1.73 -14.56 7.64
C ALA A 129 2.38 -15.96 7.76
N HIS A 130 2.22 -16.82 6.74
CA HIS A 130 2.89 -18.12 6.74
C HIS A 130 4.41 -17.99 6.51
N LEU A 131 4.85 -17.04 5.69
CA LEU A 131 6.28 -16.77 5.48
C LEU A 131 6.91 -16.22 6.76
N GLN A 132 6.23 -15.29 7.41
CA GLN A 132 6.65 -14.75 8.70
C GLN A 132 6.73 -15.84 9.78
N LEU A 133 5.75 -16.75 9.84
CA LEU A 133 5.78 -17.88 10.75
C LEU A 133 7.00 -18.77 10.51
N ALA A 134 7.33 -19.05 9.24
CA ALA A 134 8.50 -19.86 8.89
C ALA A 134 9.81 -19.19 9.37
N PHE A 135 9.94 -17.86 9.17
CA PHE A 135 11.08 -17.10 9.70
C PHE A 135 11.17 -17.21 11.23
N LEU A 136 10.07 -17.02 11.95
CA LEU A 136 10.04 -17.10 13.41
C LEU A 136 10.39 -18.50 13.92
N LEU A 137 9.85 -19.56 13.29
CA LEU A 137 10.16 -20.94 13.65
C LEU A 137 11.64 -21.27 13.40
N ALA A 138 12.20 -20.84 12.28
CA ALA A 138 13.60 -21.00 11.96
C ALA A 138 14.51 -20.27 12.97
N SER A 139 14.15 -19.01 13.30
CA SER A 139 14.86 -18.21 14.31
C SER A 139 14.81 -18.85 15.70
N LEU A 140 13.66 -19.41 16.06
CA LEU A 140 13.50 -20.13 17.34
C LEU A 140 14.34 -21.40 17.36
N ALA A 141 14.30 -22.20 16.29
CA ALA A 141 15.11 -23.43 16.17
C ALA A 141 16.61 -23.12 16.27
N ARG A 142 17.09 -22.07 15.63
CA ARG A 142 18.47 -21.59 15.77
C ARG A 142 18.81 -21.21 17.22
N LYS A 143 17.96 -20.44 17.87
CA LYS A 143 18.17 -20.02 19.28
C LYS A 143 18.19 -21.24 20.22
N ALA A 144 17.29 -22.19 20.01
CA ALA A 144 17.22 -23.41 20.82
C ALA A 144 18.42 -24.34 20.57
N GLY A 145 18.98 -24.36 19.37
CA GLY A 145 20.18 -25.11 19.03
C GLY A 145 21.48 -24.53 19.60
N GLY A 146 21.45 -23.30 20.08
CA GLY A 146 22.61 -22.59 20.61
C GLY A 146 23.67 -22.34 19.55
N ASN A 147 24.96 -22.51 19.90
CA ASN A 147 26.09 -22.26 18.99
C ASN A 147 26.47 -23.46 18.11
N LYS A 148 25.61 -24.49 18.03
CA LYS A 148 25.91 -25.66 17.20
C LYS A 148 25.69 -25.30 15.71
N PRO A 149 26.59 -25.74 14.81
CA PRO A 149 26.42 -25.52 13.39
C PRO A 149 25.21 -26.30 12.86
N ILE A 150 24.34 -25.63 12.12
CA ILE A 150 23.20 -26.25 11.46
C ILE A 150 23.71 -26.90 10.17
N ARG A 151 23.46 -28.18 9.99
CA ARG A 151 23.89 -28.94 8.81
C ARG A 151 22.75 -29.43 7.95
N ARG A 152 21.56 -29.56 8.52
CA ARG A 152 20.38 -30.04 7.82
C ARG A 152 19.12 -29.40 8.36
N VAL A 153 18.23 -29.05 7.47
CA VAL A 153 16.89 -28.49 7.76
C VAL A 153 15.86 -29.36 7.03
N GLU A 154 14.91 -29.89 7.76
CA GLU A 154 13.77 -30.61 7.19
C GLU A 154 12.49 -29.88 7.51
N CYS A 155 11.73 -29.54 6.47
CA CYS A 155 10.45 -28.86 6.59
C CYS A 155 9.34 -29.69 5.98
N THR A 156 8.25 -29.87 6.71
CA THR A 156 7.06 -30.58 6.22
C THR A 156 5.91 -29.58 6.04
N PHE A 157 5.36 -29.54 4.84
CA PHE A 157 4.26 -28.66 4.49
C PHE A 157 2.98 -29.44 4.31
N TYR A 158 1.89 -28.99 4.92
CA TYR A 158 0.57 -29.63 4.88
C TYR A 158 -0.44 -28.82 4.06
N GLY A 159 -1.43 -29.52 3.53
CA GLY A 159 -2.54 -28.92 2.79
C GLY A 159 -2.09 -28.08 1.61
N ASN A 160 -2.69 -26.93 1.44
CA ASN A 160 -2.43 -26.02 0.33
C ASN A 160 -1.02 -25.36 0.38
N LEU A 161 -0.31 -25.44 1.51
CA LEU A 161 1.05 -24.89 1.59
C LEU A 161 2.07 -25.68 0.77
N ARG A 162 1.77 -26.93 0.41
CA ARG A 162 2.66 -27.78 -0.40
C ARG A 162 3.05 -27.17 -1.74
N ILE A 163 2.12 -26.49 -2.40
CA ILE A 163 2.36 -25.86 -3.70
C ILE A 163 3.29 -24.65 -3.60
N PHE A 164 3.38 -24.07 -2.42
CA PHE A 164 4.19 -22.87 -2.14
C PHE A 164 5.54 -23.18 -1.47
N ARG A 165 5.89 -24.46 -1.29
CA ARG A 165 7.07 -24.89 -0.50
C ARG A 165 8.35 -24.11 -0.81
N LYS A 166 8.64 -23.85 -2.08
CA LYS A 166 9.83 -23.11 -2.50
C LYS A 166 9.92 -21.68 -1.93
N TRP A 167 8.78 -21.04 -1.67
CA TRP A 167 8.73 -19.67 -1.16
C TRP A 167 9.12 -19.56 0.31
N PHE A 168 9.13 -20.68 1.01
CA PHE A 168 9.54 -20.72 2.42
C PHE A 168 11.05 -20.80 2.60
N THR A 169 11.83 -21.09 1.55
CA THR A 169 13.29 -21.23 1.64
C THR A 169 13.96 -19.94 2.10
N ALA A 170 13.59 -18.80 1.55
CA ALA A 170 14.18 -17.51 1.91
C ALA A 170 13.89 -17.12 3.39
N PRO A 171 12.65 -17.09 3.88
CA PRO A 171 12.40 -16.77 5.28
C PRO A 171 13.02 -17.81 6.26
N ILE A 172 13.15 -19.08 5.87
CA ILE A 172 13.84 -20.07 6.68
C ILE A 172 15.34 -19.77 6.72
N LEU A 173 15.98 -19.49 5.59
CA LEU A 173 17.38 -19.08 5.52
C LEU A 173 17.62 -17.86 6.44
N GLU A 174 16.83 -16.82 6.31
CA GLU A 174 16.97 -15.58 7.09
C GLU A 174 16.82 -15.83 8.60
N GLY A 175 15.91 -16.70 9.00
CA GLY A 175 15.75 -17.10 10.40
C GLY A 175 16.92 -17.91 10.94
N LEU A 176 17.52 -18.76 10.13
CA LEU A 176 18.66 -19.62 10.51
C LEU A 176 19.98 -18.85 10.48
N LEU A 177 20.18 -17.99 9.49
CA LEU A 177 21.42 -17.27 9.22
C LEU A 177 21.16 -15.75 9.23
N PRO A 178 21.18 -15.08 10.37
CA PRO A 178 20.79 -13.65 10.48
C PRO A 178 21.75 -12.71 9.72
N HIS A 179 22.91 -13.18 9.30
CA HIS A 179 23.89 -12.43 8.52
C HIS A 179 23.82 -12.75 7.01
N ALA A 180 22.96 -13.70 6.59
CA ALA A 180 22.76 -13.97 5.18
C ALA A 180 22.05 -12.78 4.50
N GLU A 181 22.24 -12.69 3.19
CA GLU A 181 21.53 -11.69 2.37
C GLU A 181 20.01 -11.88 2.51
N LYS A 182 19.28 -10.80 2.68
CA LYS A 182 17.84 -10.81 2.89
C LYS A 182 17.07 -10.55 1.60
N GLY A 183 15.82 -11.01 1.56
CA GLY A 183 14.95 -10.79 0.41
C GLY A 183 15.35 -11.59 -0.82
N LEU A 184 16.09 -12.67 -0.67
CA LEU A 184 16.50 -13.53 -1.77
C LEU A 184 15.29 -14.22 -2.40
N MET A 185 15.34 -14.36 -3.72
CA MET A 185 14.42 -15.23 -4.44
C MET A 185 14.66 -16.71 -4.04
N PRO A 186 13.63 -17.58 -4.13
CA PRO A 186 13.72 -18.96 -3.66
C PRO A 186 14.96 -19.72 -4.13
N ALA A 187 15.32 -19.60 -5.41
CA ALA A 187 16.49 -20.28 -5.97
C ALA A 187 17.80 -19.77 -5.39
N ALA A 188 17.95 -18.46 -5.24
CA ALA A 188 19.13 -17.85 -4.63
C ALA A 188 19.23 -18.20 -3.14
N ALA A 189 18.11 -18.29 -2.43
CA ALA A 189 18.07 -18.72 -1.03
C ALA A 189 18.50 -20.18 -0.86
N GLU A 190 18.09 -21.07 -1.78
CA GLU A 190 18.56 -22.47 -1.79
C GLU A 190 20.06 -22.56 -2.04
N GLU A 191 20.58 -21.75 -2.95
CA GLU A 191 22.02 -21.70 -3.23
C GLU A 191 22.81 -21.19 -2.03
N SER A 192 22.33 -20.12 -1.39
CA SER A 192 22.95 -19.59 -0.16
C SER A 192 22.97 -20.63 0.97
N LEU A 193 21.91 -21.43 1.16
CA LEU A 193 21.92 -22.53 2.14
C LEU A 193 23.03 -23.55 1.83
N ARG A 194 23.21 -23.95 0.55
CA ARG A 194 24.25 -24.88 0.13
C ARG A 194 25.65 -24.33 0.37
N GLU A 195 25.88 -23.04 0.05
CA GLU A 195 27.17 -22.38 0.32
C GLU A 195 27.52 -22.37 1.80
N HIS A 196 26.54 -22.29 2.68
CA HIS A 196 26.72 -22.42 4.13
C HIS A 196 26.77 -23.88 4.61
N GLY A 197 26.79 -24.85 3.69
CA GLY A 197 26.88 -26.27 4.02
C GLY A 197 25.58 -26.83 4.63
N ILE A 198 24.45 -26.21 4.39
CA ILE A 198 23.14 -26.62 4.92
C ILE A 198 22.36 -27.36 3.82
N VAL A 199 21.98 -28.59 4.10
CA VAL A 199 21.07 -29.39 3.26
C VAL A 199 19.63 -28.99 3.61
N PHE A 200 18.88 -28.59 2.59
CA PHE A 200 17.48 -28.18 2.71
C PHE A 200 16.57 -29.10 1.89
#